data_45e38205e69e8f083f25ad86bd55a408
#
_entry.id   45e38205e69e8f083f25ad86bd55a408
#
_cell.length_a   1.000
_cell.length_b   1.000
_cell.length_c   1.000
_cell.angle_alpha   90.00
_cell.angle_beta   90.00
_cell.angle_gamma   90.00
#
_symmetry.space_group_name_H-M   'P 1'
#
loop_
_entity.id
_entity.type
_entity.pdbx_description
1 polymer ?
#
loop_
_entity_poly.entity_id
_entity_poly.type
_entity_poly.pdbx_seq_one_letter_code
_entity_poly.pdbx_strand_id
1 'polypeptide(L)'
;LSVDAADVIKTYDGNAYGVEPISVPEGAIITYKDADGNYTLTESPTRKDVGTITVEFKASLYGYADAYGDAKVTINTRPVTITVISTSKEYGQQDPAFTGTIEGLIADEDLGTVTYGRVADDVGKENVGDDISLTALYTPNTNYEVTIIPGKLVILASGENAVVVTGRIVTYDGTAYGLTDAHAVRDKSILHYSTDNVTFTEDVPTFTEAGVYVVYVKATNPNYLETQVAEGKVIINKRDITFTAGSSNKVYDGNPLMNDSATISSGTIVDGQTWTVKVTGSQTAVGTSKNVASGAEIKDGERDVTANYNISYISGDLTVTSPGSSGGGGGGGGGNSGRVTPSTDGGPGAVTIMPEDVPLAQLPGSPVDPTVIDDGEIPLAALPKTGQSSVKSTLTMMMSGIFLMLTAMSKKRKEEDS
;
A
#
# COMPACT_ATOMS: atom_id res chain seq x y z
N LEU A 1 -49.47 76.72 10.68
CA LEU A 1 -48.16 76.10 10.57
C LEU A 1 -48.36 74.58 10.68
N SER A 2 -47.75 73.81 9.79
CA SER A 2 -47.62 72.34 9.90
C SER A 2 -46.15 71.99 9.75
N VAL A 3 -45.75 70.89 10.31
CA VAL A 3 -44.39 70.32 10.20
C VAL A 3 -44.49 68.82 10.06
N ASP A 4 -43.68 68.26 9.17
CA ASP A 4 -43.64 66.83 8.90
C ASP A 4 -42.20 66.43 8.50
N ALA A 5 -41.85 65.19 8.73
CA ALA A 5 -40.61 64.60 8.25
C ALA A 5 -40.85 63.13 7.85
N ALA A 6 -40.21 62.68 6.81
CA ALA A 6 -40.24 61.28 6.47
C ALA A 6 -39.35 60.45 7.43
N ASP A 7 -39.81 59.21 7.70
CA ASP A 7 -38.99 58.21 8.35
C ASP A 7 -37.69 57.95 7.52
N VAL A 8 -36.57 57.83 8.24
CA VAL A 8 -35.26 57.50 7.68
C VAL A 8 -34.99 56.05 7.96
N ILE A 9 -34.87 55.23 6.91
CA ILE A 9 -34.49 53.81 6.99
C ILE A 9 -33.18 53.64 6.22
N LYS A 10 -32.17 53.14 6.91
CA LYS A 10 -30.84 52.92 6.33
C LYS A 10 -30.34 51.54 6.78
N THR A 11 -29.48 50.92 5.94
CA THR A 11 -28.62 49.80 6.37
C THR A 11 -27.36 50.38 7.00
N TYR A 12 -26.87 49.78 8.06
CA TYR A 12 -25.66 50.22 8.77
C TYR A 12 -24.49 50.42 7.76
N ASP A 13 -23.93 51.63 7.78
CA ASP A 13 -22.80 52.03 6.95
C ASP A 13 -21.75 52.86 7.73
N GLY A 14 -21.87 52.85 9.06
CA GLY A 14 -20.94 53.58 9.92
C GLY A 14 -21.23 55.08 10.07
N ASN A 15 -22.26 55.60 9.35
CA ASN A 15 -22.68 57.00 9.46
C ASN A 15 -23.84 57.20 10.41
N ALA A 16 -23.95 58.38 10.97
CA ALA A 16 -25.08 58.78 11.78
C ALA A 16 -26.13 59.51 10.93
N TYR A 17 -27.40 59.15 11.15
CA TYR A 17 -28.53 59.69 10.40
C TYR A 17 -29.54 60.34 11.39
N GLY A 18 -30.08 61.47 10.99
CA GLY A 18 -31.16 62.20 11.65
C GLY A 18 -32.34 62.42 10.71
N VAL A 19 -33.32 63.19 11.13
CA VAL A 19 -34.49 63.60 10.32
C VAL A 19 -34.38 65.03 9.86
N GLU A 20 -34.96 65.34 8.73
CA GLU A 20 -35.00 66.70 8.13
C GLU A 20 -36.48 67.15 8.02
N PRO A 21 -37.06 67.78 9.10
CA PRO A 21 -38.42 68.22 9.05
C PRO A 21 -38.64 69.40 8.09
N ILE A 22 -39.77 69.40 7.40
CA ILE A 22 -40.20 70.48 6.50
C ILE A 22 -41.42 71.13 7.08
N SER A 23 -41.41 72.46 7.16
CA SER A 23 -42.58 73.25 7.60
C SER A 23 -43.36 73.87 6.45
N VAL A 24 -44.67 74.02 6.66
CA VAL A 24 -45.56 74.73 5.76
C VAL A 24 -46.33 75.77 6.56
N PRO A 25 -46.17 77.07 6.26
CA PRO A 25 -45.25 77.64 5.29
C PRO A 25 -43.79 77.46 5.68
N GLU A 26 -42.92 77.57 4.68
CA GLU A 26 -41.45 77.51 4.86
C GLU A 26 -40.89 78.59 5.77
N GLY A 27 -39.70 78.37 6.34
CA GLY A 27 -38.99 79.37 7.13
C GLY A 27 -39.27 79.31 8.65
N ALA A 28 -39.96 78.28 9.13
CA ALA A 28 -40.07 78.05 10.55
C ALA A 28 -38.71 77.64 11.17
N ILE A 29 -38.48 78.02 12.36
CA ILE A 29 -37.36 77.53 13.20
C ILE A 29 -37.72 76.15 13.68
N ILE A 30 -36.94 75.14 13.28
CA ILE A 30 -37.10 73.77 13.77
C ILE A 30 -36.21 73.61 14.97
N THR A 31 -36.79 73.02 16.03
CA THR A 31 -36.07 72.59 17.22
C THR A 31 -36.49 71.14 17.57
N TYR A 32 -35.54 70.40 18.10
CA TYR A 32 -35.74 68.98 18.44
C TYR A 32 -35.79 68.81 19.97
N LYS A 33 -36.48 67.80 20.39
CA LYS A 33 -36.68 67.44 21.78
C LYS A 33 -35.38 66.87 22.39
N ASP A 34 -34.94 67.39 23.47
CA ASP A 34 -33.79 66.92 24.23
C ASP A 34 -34.20 65.77 25.22
N ALA A 35 -33.23 65.24 25.97
CA ALA A 35 -33.43 64.16 26.93
C ALA A 35 -34.34 64.53 28.09
N ASP A 36 -34.46 65.83 28.41
CA ASP A 36 -35.31 66.38 29.44
C ASP A 36 -36.73 66.64 28.98
N GLY A 37 -37.02 66.42 27.72
CA GLY A 37 -38.33 66.61 27.09
C GLY A 37 -38.59 68.01 26.54
N ASN A 38 -37.59 68.88 26.49
CA ASN A 38 -37.71 70.25 25.98
C ASN A 38 -37.24 70.33 24.50
N TYR A 39 -37.84 71.25 23.71
CA TYR A 39 -37.47 71.48 22.32
C TYR A 39 -36.36 72.54 22.25
N THR A 40 -35.13 72.13 22.60
CA THR A 40 -33.97 73.02 22.74
C THR A 40 -32.84 72.70 21.74
N LEU A 41 -32.82 71.52 21.18
CA LEU A 41 -31.76 71.12 20.27
C LEU A 41 -32.01 71.79 18.89
N THR A 42 -30.93 72.29 18.27
CA THR A 42 -30.94 72.90 16.94
C THR A 42 -30.58 71.96 15.86
N GLU A 43 -30.04 70.76 16.18
CA GLU A 43 -29.68 69.71 15.27
C GLU A 43 -30.50 68.46 15.63
N SER A 44 -30.86 67.68 14.59
CA SER A 44 -31.58 66.43 14.77
C SER A 44 -30.79 65.45 15.63
N PRO A 45 -31.40 64.86 16.64
CA PRO A 45 -30.85 63.63 17.24
C PRO A 45 -30.57 62.60 16.14
N THR A 46 -29.41 61.95 16.22
CA THR A 46 -28.97 61.01 15.21
C THR A 46 -28.83 59.61 15.79
N ARG A 47 -28.92 58.61 14.90
CA ARG A 47 -28.59 57.22 15.21
C ARG A 47 -27.55 56.71 14.23
N LYS A 48 -26.50 56.08 14.78
CA LYS A 48 -25.45 55.42 14.00
C LYS A 48 -25.61 53.89 14.00
N ASP A 49 -25.78 53.30 15.18
CA ASP A 49 -25.85 51.86 15.36
C ASP A 49 -27.25 51.29 15.10
N VAL A 50 -27.33 50.00 14.79
CA VAL A 50 -28.57 49.29 14.51
C VAL A 50 -29.63 49.51 15.60
N GLY A 51 -30.86 49.72 15.16
CA GLY A 51 -32.05 49.96 15.97
C GLY A 51 -32.82 51.18 15.52
N THR A 52 -33.79 51.62 16.33
CA THR A 52 -34.70 52.72 15.99
C THR A 52 -34.71 53.77 17.08
N ILE A 53 -34.69 55.04 16.71
CA ILE A 53 -35.04 56.16 17.58
C ILE A 53 -36.22 56.89 16.97
N THR A 54 -37.08 57.48 17.82
CA THR A 54 -38.09 58.44 17.42
C THR A 54 -37.54 59.84 17.74
N VAL A 55 -37.52 60.72 16.72
CA VAL A 55 -37.08 62.10 16.82
C VAL A 55 -38.31 62.98 16.82
N GLU A 56 -38.59 63.60 17.95
CA GLU A 56 -39.66 64.56 18.08
C GLU A 56 -39.15 65.97 17.79
N PHE A 57 -39.91 66.77 17.03
CA PHE A 57 -39.51 68.13 16.61
C PHE A 57 -40.67 69.14 16.72
N LYS A 58 -40.35 70.38 16.81
CA LYS A 58 -41.22 71.53 16.87
C LYS A 58 -40.83 72.56 15.83
N ALA A 59 -41.79 73.05 15.11
CA ALA A 59 -41.62 74.18 14.22
C ALA A 59 -42.29 75.43 14.84
N SER A 60 -41.58 76.55 14.88
CA SER A 60 -42.05 77.85 15.35
C SER A 60 -41.88 78.91 14.30
N LEU A 61 -42.93 79.64 14.00
CA LEU A 61 -42.93 80.75 13.00
C LEU A 61 -43.69 81.94 13.53
N TYR A 62 -43.13 83.07 13.44
CA TYR A 62 -43.77 84.31 13.91
C TYR A 62 -45.16 84.49 13.29
N GLY A 63 -46.17 84.70 14.15
CA GLY A 63 -47.58 84.85 13.71
C GLY A 63 -48.35 83.53 13.60
N TYR A 64 -47.80 82.40 13.89
CA TYR A 64 -48.42 81.08 13.91
C TYR A 64 -48.29 80.40 15.26
N ALA A 65 -49.24 79.52 15.58
CA ALA A 65 -49.07 78.58 16.71
C ALA A 65 -48.00 77.56 16.36
N ASP A 66 -47.22 77.12 17.33
CA ASP A 66 -46.20 76.07 17.20
C ASP A 66 -46.83 74.78 16.64
N ALA A 67 -46.14 74.10 15.73
CA ALA A 67 -46.52 72.81 15.20
C ALA A 67 -45.52 71.74 15.66
N TYR A 68 -46.00 70.53 15.93
CA TYR A 68 -45.20 69.40 16.46
C TYR A 68 -45.33 68.21 15.52
N GLY A 69 -44.28 67.45 15.43
CA GLY A 69 -44.23 66.20 14.65
C GLY A 69 -43.19 65.26 15.21
N ASP A 70 -43.19 64.02 14.71
CA ASP A 70 -42.19 63.05 14.97
C ASP A 70 -41.91 62.23 13.73
N ALA A 71 -40.70 61.67 13.63
CA ALA A 71 -40.30 60.70 12.61
C ALA A 71 -39.26 59.74 13.18
N LYS A 72 -39.13 58.60 12.57
CA LYS A 72 -38.24 57.52 13.03
C LYS A 72 -36.98 57.49 12.21
N VAL A 73 -35.87 57.24 12.88
CA VAL A 73 -34.60 56.87 12.26
C VAL A 73 -34.36 55.38 12.58
N THR A 74 -34.40 54.53 11.61
CA THR A 74 -34.15 53.09 11.72
C THR A 74 -32.91 52.70 10.97
N ILE A 75 -31.95 52.12 11.68
CA ILE A 75 -30.73 51.53 11.09
C ILE A 75 -30.91 50.01 11.19
N ASN A 76 -30.93 49.37 10.03
CA ASN A 76 -30.99 47.93 9.88
C ASN A 76 -29.61 47.32 9.91
N THR A 77 -29.51 46.01 10.23
CA THR A 77 -28.27 45.25 10.17
C THR A 77 -27.70 45.24 8.75
N ARG A 78 -26.38 45.26 8.67
CA ARG A 78 -25.67 45.09 7.44
C ARG A 78 -25.32 43.61 7.23
N PRO A 79 -25.66 42.99 6.08
CA PRO A 79 -25.30 41.61 5.82
C PRO A 79 -23.79 41.51 5.59
N VAL A 80 -23.17 40.50 6.21
CA VAL A 80 -21.77 40.11 6.03
C VAL A 80 -21.73 38.62 5.71
N THR A 81 -20.94 38.25 4.72
CA THR A 81 -20.72 36.84 4.36
C THR A 81 -19.26 36.49 4.62
N ILE A 82 -19.05 35.44 5.43
CA ILE A 82 -17.73 34.81 5.64
C ILE A 82 -17.72 33.52 4.86
N THR A 83 -16.88 33.41 3.82
CA THR A 83 -16.72 32.19 3.04
C THR A 83 -15.43 31.50 3.45
N VAL A 84 -15.54 30.27 3.98
CA VAL A 84 -14.38 29.45 4.36
C VAL A 84 -13.91 28.68 3.15
N ILE A 85 -12.60 28.76 2.84
CA ILE A 85 -12.02 28.09 1.68
C ILE A 85 -11.80 26.61 1.97
N SER A 86 -12.31 25.74 1.09
CA SER A 86 -12.08 24.31 1.16
C SER A 86 -10.62 23.99 0.80
N THR A 87 -10.05 22.98 1.45
CA THR A 87 -8.67 22.56 1.25
C THR A 87 -8.54 21.05 1.41
N SER A 88 -7.33 20.52 1.22
CA SER A 88 -7.03 19.11 1.38
C SER A 88 -5.70 18.90 2.07
N LYS A 89 -5.53 17.70 2.65
CA LYS A 89 -4.28 17.19 3.18
C LYS A 89 -4.15 15.70 2.83
N GLU A 90 -2.94 15.14 2.86
CA GLU A 90 -2.77 13.70 2.84
C GLU A 90 -3.01 13.10 4.22
N TYR A 91 -3.45 11.86 4.24
CA TYR A 91 -3.62 11.09 5.48
C TYR A 91 -2.32 11.07 6.29
N GLY A 92 -2.45 11.33 7.59
CA GLY A 92 -1.31 11.38 8.52
C GLY A 92 -0.58 12.73 8.56
N GLN A 93 -0.88 13.69 7.67
CA GLN A 93 -0.34 15.04 7.73
C GLN A 93 -1.13 15.91 8.69
N GLN A 94 -0.48 16.97 9.20
CA GLN A 94 -1.16 17.98 10.00
C GLN A 94 -2.12 18.80 9.13
N ASP A 95 -3.13 19.42 9.77
CA ASP A 95 -4.02 20.34 9.08
C ASP A 95 -3.24 21.52 8.51
N PRO A 96 -3.51 21.92 7.27
CA PRO A 96 -2.98 23.15 6.73
C PRO A 96 -3.60 24.36 7.43
N ALA A 97 -3.01 25.51 7.30
CA ALA A 97 -3.64 26.75 7.74
C ALA A 97 -4.95 26.96 6.94
N PHE A 98 -6.07 27.08 7.67
CA PHE A 98 -7.37 27.36 7.06
C PHE A 98 -7.51 28.86 6.79
N THR A 99 -8.18 29.21 5.71
CA THR A 99 -8.37 30.58 5.24
C THR A 99 -9.81 30.81 4.79
N GLY A 100 -10.19 32.08 4.62
CA GLY A 100 -11.49 32.46 4.09
C GLY A 100 -11.48 33.89 3.58
N THR A 101 -12.63 34.31 3.05
CA THR A 101 -12.89 35.69 2.60
C THR A 101 -14.07 36.26 3.39
N ILE A 102 -14.06 37.56 3.60
CA ILE A 102 -15.13 38.30 4.27
C ILE A 102 -15.61 39.38 3.34
N GLU A 103 -16.91 39.42 3.10
CA GLU A 103 -17.54 40.42 2.26
C GLU A 103 -18.61 41.18 3.06
N GLY A 104 -18.71 42.49 2.88
CA GLY A 104 -19.74 43.31 3.47
C GLY A 104 -19.31 44.10 4.73
N LEU A 105 -18.12 43.91 5.28
CA LEU A 105 -17.62 44.73 6.40
C LEU A 105 -17.37 46.18 5.96
N ILE A 106 -17.49 47.09 6.91
CA ILE A 106 -17.11 48.50 6.75
C ILE A 106 -15.65 48.68 7.18
N ALA A 107 -15.29 48.08 8.32
CA ALA A 107 -13.92 48.07 8.81
C ALA A 107 -13.54 46.61 9.14
N ASP A 108 -12.31 46.20 8.84
CA ASP A 108 -11.83 44.83 9.00
C ASP A 108 -11.84 44.37 10.47
N GLU A 109 -11.68 45.32 11.42
CA GLU A 109 -11.69 45.10 12.87
C GLU A 109 -13.09 44.91 13.46
N ASP A 110 -14.18 45.18 12.74
CA ASP A 110 -15.55 45.16 13.24
C ASP A 110 -15.99 43.78 13.77
N LEU A 111 -15.43 42.72 13.28
CA LEU A 111 -15.66 41.35 13.78
C LEU A 111 -14.48 40.80 14.59
N GLY A 112 -13.51 41.65 14.95
CA GLY A 112 -12.28 41.22 15.61
C GLY A 112 -11.42 40.32 14.74
N THR A 113 -10.54 39.54 15.37
CA THR A 113 -9.73 38.56 14.63
C THR A 113 -10.58 37.36 14.22
N VAL A 114 -10.83 37.20 12.95
CA VAL A 114 -11.53 36.04 12.41
C VAL A 114 -10.54 34.88 12.25
N THR A 115 -10.86 33.72 12.84
CA THR A 115 -10.07 32.50 12.75
C THR A 115 -10.90 31.41 12.08
N TYR A 116 -10.20 30.48 11.40
CA TYR A 116 -10.84 29.41 10.66
C TYR A 116 -10.39 28.06 11.22
N GLY A 117 -11.31 27.10 11.29
CA GLY A 117 -11.04 25.81 11.88
C GLY A 117 -12.09 24.77 11.51
N ARG A 118 -11.87 23.55 11.97
CA ARG A 118 -12.88 22.49 11.91
C ARG A 118 -14.09 22.82 12.77
N VAL A 119 -15.25 22.39 12.34
CA VAL A 119 -16.44 22.35 13.23
C VAL A 119 -16.13 21.42 14.41
N ALA A 120 -16.64 21.74 15.60
CA ALA A 120 -16.32 21.01 16.84
C ALA A 120 -16.56 19.49 16.74
N ASP A 121 -17.63 19.06 16.06
CA ASP A 121 -17.99 17.65 15.88
C ASP A 121 -17.06 16.92 14.89
N ASP A 122 -16.24 17.65 14.14
CA ASP A 122 -15.32 17.12 13.15
C ASP A 122 -13.87 17.09 13.64
N VAL A 123 -13.62 17.54 14.87
CA VAL A 123 -12.31 17.42 15.50
C VAL A 123 -12.00 15.94 15.76
N GLY A 124 -10.83 15.49 15.26
CA GLY A 124 -10.41 14.08 15.37
C GLY A 124 -10.85 13.16 14.24
N LYS A 125 -11.62 13.64 13.26
CA LYS A 125 -11.85 12.93 12.01
C LYS A 125 -10.59 13.02 11.15
N GLU A 126 -9.93 11.88 10.91
CA GLU A 126 -8.62 11.83 10.25
C GLU A 126 -8.53 10.80 9.12
N ASN A 127 -9.63 10.13 8.75
CA ASN A 127 -9.62 9.11 7.73
C ASN A 127 -10.01 9.65 6.35
N VAL A 128 -9.52 9.02 5.33
CA VAL A 128 -9.98 9.25 3.94
C VAL A 128 -11.48 8.97 3.86
N GLY A 129 -12.22 9.91 3.28
CA GLY A 129 -13.67 9.81 3.17
C GLY A 129 -14.46 10.39 4.35
N ASP A 130 -13.80 10.81 5.43
CA ASP A 130 -14.47 11.56 6.49
C ASP A 130 -15.06 12.86 5.92
N ASP A 131 -16.32 13.16 6.27
CA ASP A 131 -16.93 14.44 5.95
C ASP A 131 -16.54 15.47 7.03
N ILE A 132 -15.65 16.38 6.66
CA ILE A 132 -15.07 17.37 7.58
C ILE A 132 -15.45 18.77 7.11
N SER A 133 -16.24 19.47 7.93
CA SER A 133 -16.67 20.83 7.67
C SER A 133 -15.75 21.84 8.36
N LEU A 134 -15.48 22.93 7.65
CA LEU A 134 -14.71 24.06 8.17
C LEU A 134 -15.64 25.23 8.45
N THR A 135 -15.38 25.95 9.53
CA THR A 135 -16.14 27.11 9.96
C THR A 135 -15.23 28.28 10.32
N ALA A 136 -15.82 29.42 10.59
CA ALA A 136 -15.13 30.61 11.08
C ALA A 136 -15.57 30.94 12.50
N LEU A 137 -14.65 31.46 13.28
CA LEU A 137 -14.90 32.02 14.60
C LEU A 137 -14.58 33.53 14.56
N TYR A 138 -15.50 34.35 15.05
CA TYR A 138 -15.40 35.81 15.04
C TYR A 138 -16.04 36.40 16.28
N THR A 139 -15.80 37.69 16.56
CA THR A 139 -16.47 38.43 17.63
C THR A 139 -17.80 39.01 17.09
N PRO A 140 -18.97 38.63 17.66
CA PRO A 140 -20.24 39.20 17.22
C PRO A 140 -20.32 40.69 17.36
N ASN A 141 -20.87 41.38 16.35
CA ASN A 141 -21.15 42.82 16.37
C ASN A 141 -22.59 42.99 15.91
N THR A 142 -23.39 43.65 16.75
CA THR A 142 -24.85 43.81 16.56
C THR A 142 -25.23 44.63 15.31
N ASN A 143 -24.28 45.36 14.75
CA ASN A 143 -24.49 46.11 13.53
C ASN A 143 -24.47 45.26 12.28
N TYR A 144 -24.06 44.00 12.39
CA TYR A 144 -23.95 43.07 11.29
C TYR A 144 -24.80 41.81 11.45
N GLU A 145 -25.32 41.32 10.35
CA GLU A 145 -25.92 39.99 10.23
C GLU A 145 -24.96 39.10 9.47
N VAL A 146 -24.27 38.20 10.22
CA VAL A 146 -23.18 37.38 9.67
C VAL A 146 -23.70 36.03 9.21
N THR A 147 -23.45 35.70 7.95
CA THR A 147 -23.67 34.38 7.36
C THR A 147 -22.32 33.71 7.08
N ILE A 148 -22.13 32.48 7.57
CA ILE A 148 -20.95 31.67 7.28
C ILE A 148 -21.28 30.66 6.17
N ILE A 149 -20.52 30.67 5.09
CA ILE A 149 -20.50 29.63 4.07
C ILE A 149 -19.36 28.68 4.45
N PRO A 150 -19.67 27.43 4.91
CA PRO A 150 -18.66 26.50 5.37
C PRO A 150 -17.78 26.00 4.24
N GLY A 151 -16.52 25.76 4.52
CA GLY A 151 -15.59 25.03 3.66
C GLY A 151 -15.59 23.53 3.99
N LYS A 152 -14.76 22.76 3.26
CA LYS A 152 -14.51 21.34 3.49
C LYS A 152 -13.00 21.09 3.59
N LEU A 153 -12.61 20.17 4.47
CA LEU A 153 -11.30 19.56 4.46
C LEU A 153 -11.41 18.14 3.88
N VAL A 154 -10.67 17.88 2.81
CA VAL A 154 -10.62 16.55 2.18
C VAL A 154 -9.32 15.86 2.57
N ILE A 155 -9.41 14.65 3.14
CA ILE A 155 -8.24 13.82 3.41
C ILE A 155 -8.00 12.91 2.21
N LEU A 156 -6.83 13.05 1.59
CA LEU A 156 -6.37 12.26 0.46
C LEU A 156 -5.60 11.03 0.95
N ALA A 157 -5.71 9.93 0.20
CA ALA A 157 -4.96 8.72 0.51
C ALA A 157 -3.44 8.98 0.40
N SER A 158 -2.69 8.48 1.38
CA SER A 158 -1.22 8.56 1.38
C SER A 158 -0.60 7.47 0.51
N GLY A 159 0.53 7.78 -0.16
CA GLY A 159 1.32 6.81 -0.93
C GLY A 159 2.28 5.95 -0.09
N GLU A 160 2.32 6.15 1.23
CA GLU A 160 3.33 5.54 2.11
C GLU A 160 2.97 4.11 2.58
N ASN A 161 2.39 3.27 1.72
CA ASN A 161 2.16 1.86 2.02
C ASN A 161 2.95 0.97 1.07
N ALA A 162 3.40 -0.18 1.55
CA ALA A 162 4.16 -1.16 0.78
C ALA A 162 3.86 -2.57 1.28
N VAL A 163 4.16 -3.57 0.46
CA VAL A 163 4.12 -4.98 0.82
C VAL A 163 5.54 -5.53 0.86
N VAL A 164 5.85 -6.24 1.92
CA VAL A 164 7.09 -7.02 2.07
C VAL A 164 6.75 -8.49 1.89
N VAL A 165 7.53 -9.21 1.07
CA VAL A 165 7.31 -10.61 0.75
C VAL A 165 8.59 -11.39 0.96
N THR A 166 8.51 -12.53 1.65
CA THR A 166 9.62 -13.46 1.82
C THR A 166 9.27 -14.80 1.16
N GLY A 167 10.08 -15.18 0.16
CA GLY A 167 9.94 -16.45 -0.55
C GLY A 167 10.26 -17.66 0.33
N ARG A 168 10.06 -18.85 -0.22
CA ARG A 168 10.33 -20.14 0.44
C ARG A 168 11.10 -21.08 -0.49
N ILE A 169 12.06 -21.80 0.05
CA ILE A 169 12.77 -22.88 -0.64
C ILE A 169 12.70 -24.12 0.23
N VAL A 170 12.16 -25.20 -0.28
CA VAL A 170 12.04 -26.51 0.40
C VAL A 170 12.33 -27.65 -0.57
N THR A 171 12.51 -28.88 -0.06
CA THR A 171 12.53 -30.11 -0.84
C THR A 171 11.17 -30.78 -0.73
N TYR A 172 10.69 -31.40 -1.79
CA TYR A 172 9.41 -32.11 -1.86
C TYR A 172 9.27 -33.12 -0.73
N ASP A 173 8.20 -33.01 0.02
CA ASP A 173 7.83 -33.90 1.12
C ASP A 173 6.32 -34.22 1.17
N GLY A 174 5.60 -33.87 0.09
CA GLY A 174 4.16 -34.06 0.00
C GLY A 174 3.32 -32.99 0.72
N THR A 175 3.95 -32.06 1.42
CA THR A 175 3.27 -30.96 2.13
C THR A 175 3.05 -29.78 1.20
N ALA A 176 1.93 -29.06 1.40
CA ALA A 176 1.64 -27.82 0.69
C ALA A 176 2.37 -26.63 1.32
N TYR A 177 3.05 -25.83 0.52
CA TYR A 177 3.82 -24.67 0.94
C TYR A 177 3.39 -23.40 0.23
N GLY A 178 3.25 -22.31 1.00
CA GLY A 178 3.12 -20.94 0.51
C GLY A 178 4.39 -20.12 0.75
N LEU A 179 4.30 -18.82 0.60
CA LEU A 179 5.36 -17.88 0.99
C LEU A 179 5.73 -18.09 2.48
N THR A 180 6.96 -17.74 2.84
CA THR A 180 7.40 -17.77 4.25
C THR A 180 6.71 -16.68 5.04
N ASP A 181 6.62 -15.47 4.43
CA ASP A 181 5.96 -14.32 5.01
C ASP A 181 5.46 -13.39 3.91
N ALA A 182 4.37 -12.70 4.17
CA ALA A 182 3.89 -11.56 3.41
C ALA A 182 3.14 -10.62 4.36
N HIS A 183 3.53 -9.36 4.42
CA HIS A 183 2.83 -8.36 5.23
C HIS A 183 2.89 -6.98 4.59
N ALA A 184 1.91 -6.15 4.90
CA ALA A 184 1.92 -4.75 4.54
C ALA A 184 2.61 -3.93 5.64
N VAL A 185 3.32 -2.87 5.23
CA VAL A 185 4.03 -1.97 6.16
C VAL A 185 3.07 -1.19 7.06
N ARG A 186 1.84 -0.97 6.59
CA ARG A 186 0.83 -0.22 7.35
C ARG A 186 -0.24 -1.16 7.92
N ASP A 187 -0.53 -0.96 9.21
CA ASP A 187 -1.57 -1.71 9.92
C ASP A 187 -2.94 -1.59 9.23
N LYS A 188 -3.80 -2.59 9.46
CA LYS A 188 -5.16 -2.67 8.90
C LYS A 188 -5.20 -2.75 7.37
N SER A 189 -4.08 -3.05 6.72
CA SER A 189 -4.06 -3.35 5.30
C SER A 189 -4.54 -4.77 5.03
N ILE A 190 -5.31 -4.96 3.97
CA ILE A 190 -5.77 -6.26 3.51
C ILE A 190 -4.84 -6.72 2.39
N LEU A 191 -4.24 -7.89 2.54
CA LEU A 191 -3.39 -8.50 1.52
C LEU A 191 -4.23 -9.21 0.46
N HIS A 192 -3.80 -9.09 -0.78
CA HIS A 192 -4.38 -9.78 -1.92
C HIS A 192 -3.26 -10.52 -2.67
N TYR A 193 -3.50 -11.79 -2.99
CA TYR A 193 -2.55 -12.70 -3.61
C TYR A 193 -2.98 -13.08 -5.02
N SER A 194 -2.02 -13.32 -5.89
CA SER A 194 -2.25 -13.77 -7.26
C SER A 194 -1.13 -14.70 -7.72
N THR A 195 -1.45 -15.64 -8.61
CA THR A 195 -0.46 -16.50 -9.30
C THR A 195 -0.30 -16.12 -10.77
N ASP A 196 -1.16 -15.24 -11.30
CA ASP A 196 -1.17 -14.80 -12.69
C ASP A 196 -0.91 -13.28 -12.85
N ASN A 197 -0.75 -12.54 -11.73
CA ASN A 197 -0.62 -11.08 -11.67
C ASN A 197 -1.82 -10.31 -12.28
N VAL A 198 -2.96 -10.96 -12.40
CA VAL A 198 -4.20 -10.38 -12.97
C VAL A 198 -5.35 -10.50 -11.99
N THR A 199 -5.61 -11.72 -11.52
CA THR A 199 -6.70 -12.02 -10.59
C THR A 199 -6.14 -12.11 -9.18
N PHE A 200 -6.55 -11.18 -8.31
CA PHE A 200 -6.12 -11.11 -6.93
C PHE A 200 -7.25 -11.52 -5.98
N THR A 201 -6.95 -12.37 -5.00
CA THR A 201 -7.85 -12.81 -3.93
C THR A 201 -7.18 -12.67 -2.57
N GLU A 202 -7.94 -12.81 -1.49
CA GLU A 202 -7.39 -12.84 -0.12
C GLU A 202 -6.84 -14.21 0.27
N ASP A 203 -7.11 -15.25 -0.54
CA ASP A 203 -6.62 -16.61 -0.29
C ASP A 203 -5.12 -16.71 -0.57
N VAL A 204 -4.39 -17.26 0.39
CA VAL A 204 -2.94 -17.47 0.28
C VAL A 204 -2.66 -18.70 -0.59
N PRO A 205 -1.99 -18.54 -1.75
CA PRO A 205 -1.66 -19.67 -2.61
C PRO A 205 -0.67 -20.63 -1.94
N THR A 206 -0.93 -21.93 -2.08
CA THR A 206 -0.03 -23.00 -1.64
C THR A 206 0.19 -24.02 -2.75
N PHE A 207 1.37 -24.66 -2.76
CA PHE A 207 1.83 -25.58 -3.79
C PHE A 207 2.43 -26.83 -3.16
N THR A 208 2.15 -27.99 -3.72
CA THR A 208 2.64 -29.28 -3.21
C THR A 208 3.71 -29.89 -4.13
N GLU A 209 3.58 -29.74 -5.45
CA GLU A 209 4.45 -30.38 -6.42
C GLU A 209 5.80 -29.66 -6.55
N ALA A 210 6.85 -30.40 -6.90
CA ALA A 210 8.15 -29.80 -7.19
C ALA A 210 8.08 -28.82 -8.36
N GLY A 211 8.58 -27.61 -8.15
CA GLY A 211 8.49 -26.54 -9.13
C GLY A 211 8.93 -25.18 -8.59
N VAL A 212 8.85 -24.19 -9.44
CA VAL A 212 9.07 -22.77 -9.08
C VAL A 212 7.77 -22.02 -9.34
N TYR A 213 7.20 -21.48 -8.29
CA TYR A 213 5.93 -20.79 -8.30
C TYR A 213 6.14 -19.33 -7.91
N VAL A 214 5.59 -18.42 -8.72
CA VAL A 214 5.61 -17.00 -8.43
C VAL A 214 4.29 -16.63 -7.77
N VAL A 215 4.36 -15.89 -6.68
CA VAL A 215 3.19 -15.33 -5.99
C VAL A 215 3.34 -13.83 -5.98
N TYR A 216 2.36 -13.15 -6.52
CA TYR A 216 2.23 -11.70 -6.53
C TYR A 216 1.37 -11.28 -5.36
N VAL A 217 1.79 -10.22 -4.65
CA VAL A 217 1.08 -9.73 -3.48
C VAL A 217 0.95 -8.22 -3.56
N LYS A 218 -0.25 -7.72 -3.30
CA LYS A 218 -0.53 -6.30 -3.11
C LYS A 218 -1.39 -6.10 -1.87
N ALA A 219 -1.49 -4.87 -1.39
CA ALA A 219 -2.33 -4.55 -0.24
C ALA A 219 -3.22 -3.35 -0.53
N THR A 220 -4.44 -3.39 0.01
CA THR A 220 -5.38 -2.27 0.05
C THR A 220 -5.57 -1.79 1.48
N ASN A 221 -5.78 -0.48 1.64
CA ASN A 221 -6.07 0.16 2.92
C ASN A 221 -6.89 1.43 2.65
N PRO A 222 -7.97 1.69 3.40
CA PRO A 222 -8.83 2.85 3.15
C PRO A 222 -8.11 4.20 3.16
N ASN A 223 -7.04 4.32 3.95
CA ASN A 223 -6.30 5.56 4.15
C ASN A 223 -5.03 5.68 3.28
N TYR A 224 -4.71 4.66 2.51
CA TYR A 224 -3.52 4.62 1.67
C TYR A 224 -3.87 4.26 0.23
N LEU A 225 -3.05 4.68 -0.70
CA LEU A 225 -3.11 4.19 -2.07
C LEU A 225 -2.82 2.68 -2.09
N GLU A 226 -3.38 1.97 -3.06
CA GLU A 226 -3.05 0.57 -3.30
C GLU A 226 -1.54 0.43 -3.50
N THR A 227 -0.92 -0.57 -2.87
CA THR A 227 0.53 -0.78 -2.97
C THR A 227 0.92 -1.22 -4.37
N GLN A 228 2.18 -1.00 -4.74
CA GLN A 228 2.78 -1.70 -5.85
C GLN A 228 2.75 -3.22 -5.58
N VAL A 229 2.66 -4.01 -6.67
CA VAL A 229 2.69 -5.46 -6.57
C VAL A 229 4.11 -5.91 -6.19
N ALA A 230 4.23 -6.66 -5.11
CA ALA A 230 5.45 -7.34 -4.72
C ALA A 230 5.44 -8.79 -5.22
N GLU A 231 6.62 -9.34 -5.53
CA GLU A 231 6.79 -10.70 -6.04
C GLU A 231 7.56 -11.55 -5.03
N GLY A 232 7.07 -12.77 -4.75
CA GLY A 232 7.76 -13.78 -4.00
C GLY A 232 7.79 -15.11 -4.72
N LYS A 233 8.78 -15.96 -4.42
CA LYS A 233 8.91 -17.28 -5.04
C LYS A 233 8.78 -18.40 -4.02
N VAL A 234 7.97 -19.40 -4.33
CA VAL A 234 7.93 -20.68 -3.61
C VAL A 234 8.64 -21.69 -4.51
N ILE A 235 9.77 -22.22 -4.03
CA ILE A 235 10.60 -23.19 -4.77
C ILE A 235 10.53 -24.51 -4.00
N ILE A 236 9.96 -25.53 -4.64
CA ILE A 236 9.93 -26.89 -4.15
C ILE A 236 10.88 -27.71 -5.00
N ASN A 237 12.05 -28.03 -4.46
CA ASN A 237 13.05 -28.82 -5.15
C ASN A 237 12.61 -30.27 -5.21
N LYS A 238 12.99 -31.00 -6.29
CA LYS A 238 12.80 -32.43 -6.39
C LYS A 238 13.55 -33.15 -5.28
N ARG A 239 12.98 -34.25 -4.81
CA ARG A 239 13.59 -35.12 -3.81
C ARG A 239 14.48 -36.16 -4.49
N ASP A 240 15.74 -36.25 -4.09
CA ASP A 240 16.70 -37.20 -4.65
C ASP A 240 16.40 -38.62 -4.17
N ILE A 241 16.45 -39.60 -5.10
CA ILE A 241 16.28 -40.99 -4.81
C ILE A 241 17.10 -41.86 -5.77
N THR A 242 17.66 -42.96 -5.27
CA THR A 242 18.45 -43.88 -6.07
C THR A 242 17.91 -45.31 -5.91
N PHE A 243 17.57 -45.94 -7.03
CA PHE A 243 17.21 -47.35 -7.12
C PHE A 243 18.40 -48.18 -7.54
N THR A 244 18.70 -49.28 -6.84
CA THR A 244 19.73 -50.24 -7.17
C THR A 244 19.11 -51.57 -7.52
N ALA A 245 19.41 -52.09 -8.73
CA ALA A 245 18.99 -53.40 -9.16
C ALA A 245 19.69 -54.53 -8.36
N GLY A 246 18.98 -55.58 -8.07
CA GLY A 246 19.53 -56.73 -7.34
C GLY A 246 20.65 -57.43 -8.11
N SER A 247 21.68 -57.88 -7.37
CA SER A 247 22.72 -58.76 -7.88
C SER A 247 22.43 -60.21 -7.51
N SER A 248 22.85 -61.15 -8.35
CA SER A 248 22.71 -62.58 -8.10
C SER A 248 23.87 -63.37 -8.69
N ASN A 249 24.14 -64.52 -8.12
CA ASN A 249 25.13 -65.45 -8.67
C ASN A 249 24.61 -66.86 -8.68
N LYS A 250 25.07 -67.70 -9.58
CA LYS A 250 24.85 -69.16 -9.60
C LYS A 250 25.97 -69.90 -10.30
N VAL A 251 26.05 -71.23 -10.13
CA VAL A 251 26.87 -72.10 -10.93
C VAL A 251 26.14 -72.41 -12.24
N TYR A 252 26.90 -72.51 -13.34
CA TYR A 252 26.36 -72.79 -14.68
C TYR A 252 25.54 -74.12 -14.69
N ASP A 253 24.28 -74.01 -15.11
CA ASP A 253 23.30 -75.08 -15.22
C ASP A 253 22.54 -75.10 -16.53
N GLY A 254 22.97 -74.24 -17.53
CA GLY A 254 22.36 -74.14 -18.83
C GLY A 254 21.14 -73.21 -18.89
N ASN A 255 20.61 -72.71 -17.76
CA ASN A 255 19.45 -71.83 -17.68
C ASN A 255 19.85 -70.38 -17.45
N PRO A 256 19.07 -69.39 -17.87
CA PRO A 256 19.36 -68.00 -17.60
C PRO A 256 19.28 -67.66 -16.09
N LEU A 257 20.20 -66.83 -15.58
CA LEU A 257 20.14 -66.18 -14.32
C LEU A 257 19.48 -64.82 -14.50
N MET A 258 18.41 -64.57 -13.78
CA MET A 258 17.68 -63.28 -13.77
C MET A 258 17.44 -62.89 -12.32
N ASN A 259 17.26 -61.57 -12.07
CA ASN A 259 16.89 -61.01 -10.76
C ASN A 259 16.04 -59.77 -10.96
N ASP A 260 14.76 -59.85 -10.70
CA ASP A 260 13.80 -58.75 -10.89
C ASP A 260 13.70 -57.80 -9.68
N SER A 261 14.52 -58.05 -8.64
CA SER A 261 14.47 -57.22 -7.43
C SER A 261 15.19 -55.86 -7.61
N ALA A 262 14.71 -54.87 -6.94
CA ALA A 262 15.38 -53.60 -6.77
C ALA A 262 15.13 -53.08 -5.35
N THR A 263 16.02 -52.18 -4.89
CA THR A 263 15.88 -51.52 -3.57
C THR A 263 16.19 -50.05 -3.71
N ILE A 264 15.68 -49.24 -2.81
CA ILE A 264 16.12 -47.86 -2.64
C ILE A 264 17.45 -47.92 -1.86
N SER A 265 18.53 -47.47 -2.50
CA SER A 265 19.87 -47.47 -1.90
C SER A 265 20.31 -46.09 -1.37
N SER A 266 19.67 -45.01 -1.82
CA SER A 266 19.86 -43.66 -1.30
C SER A 266 18.58 -42.86 -1.42
N GLY A 267 18.37 -41.91 -0.49
CA GLY A 267 17.14 -41.16 -0.38
C GLY A 267 15.98 -41.97 0.20
N THR A 268 14.80 -41.35 0.20
CA THR A 268 13.55 -41.99 0.67
C THR A 268 12.38 -41.44 -0.15
N ILE A 269 11.34 -42.21 -0.33
CA ILE A 269 10.04 -41.71 -0.79
C ILE A 269 9.30 -41.02 0.38
N VAL A 270 8.30 -40.24 0.09
CA VAL A 270 7.42 -39.64 1.10
C VAL A 270 6.54 -40.70 1.70
N ASP A 271 6.27 -40.62 2.99
CA ASP A 271 5.45 -41.60 3.72
C ASP A 271 4.06 -41.75 3.07
N GLY A 272 3.62 -43.00 2.95
CA GLY A 272 2.35 -43.36 2.32
C GLY A 272 2.43 -43.52 0.80
N GLN A 273 3.49 -43.10 0.16
CA GLN A 273 3.70 -43.30 -1.28
C GLN A 273 4.22 -44.71 -1.56
N THR A 274 3.96 -45.19 -2.76
CA THR A 274 4.41 -46.53 -3.27
C THR A 274 5.26 -46.32 -4.51
N TRP A 275 6.08 -47.30 -4.81
CA TRP A 275 6.93 -47.25 -6.01
C TRP A 275 6.99 -48.60 -6.73
N THR A 276 7.20 -48.57 -8.03
CA THR A 276 7.54 -49.69 -8.87
C THR A 276 8.76 -49.31 -9.77
N VAL A 277 9.55 -50.31 -10.13
CA VAL A 277 10.70 -50.10 -11.04
C VAL A 277 10.85 -51.31 -11.90
N LYS A 278 11.18 -51.10 -13.17
CA LYS A 278 11.46 -52.18 -14.12
C LYS A 278 12.92 -52.58 -13.99
N VAL A 279 13.16 -53.91 -13.78
CA VAL A 279 14.52 -54.48 -13.79
C VAL A 279 14.67 -55.39 -14.97
N THR A 280 15.78 -55.29 -15.72
CA THR A 280 16.07 -56.10 -16.86
C THR A 280 17.51 -56.55 -16.86
N GLY A 281 17.72 -57.84 -17.03
CA GLY A 281 19.04 -58.44 -17.14
C GLY A 281 18.94 -59.93 -17.24
N SER A 282 19.90 -60.59 -17.91
CA SER A 282 19.99 -62.05 -17.99
C SER A 282 21.43 -62.48 -18.26
N GLN A 283 21.89 -63.53 -17.56
CA GLN A 283 23.19 -64.14 -17.79
C GLN A 283 23.05 -65.64 -17.86
N THR A 284 23.40 -66.26 -19.02
CA THR A 284 23.30 -67.71 -19.21
C THR A 284 24.68 -68.38 -19.26
N ALA A 285 25.61 -67.84 -20.06
CA ALA A 285 26.96 -68.34 -20.14
C ALA A 285 27.80 -67.95 -18.91
N VAL A 286 28.86 -68.73 -18.62
CA VAL A 286 29.83 -68.36 -17.59
C VAL A 286 30.38 -66.95 -17.86
N GLY A 287 30.28 -66.06 -16.88
CA GLY A 287 30.63 -64.61 -16.96
C GLY A 287 29.71 -63.74 -16.14
N THR A 288 29.80 -62.43 -16.31
CA THR A 288 29.01 -61.44 -15.61
C THR A 288 28.35 -60.48 -16.60
N SER A 289 27.06 -60.21 -16.41
CA SER A 289 26.32 -59.14 -17.10
C SER A 289 25.66 -58.19 -16.10
N LYS A 290 25.32 -56.98 -16.59
CA LYS A 290 24.60 -55.99 -15.77
C LYS A 290 23.11 -56.37 -15.65
N ASN A 291 22.60 -56.17 -14.47
CA ASN A 291 21.16 -56.15 -14.16
C ASN A 291 20.74 -54.66 -14.03
N VAL A 292 19.84 -54.19 -14.85
CA VAL A 292 19.57 -52.76 -14.99
C VAL A 292 18.17 -52.41 -14.51
N ALA A 293 18.12 -51.46 -13.55
CA ALA A 293 16.87 -50.86 -13.11
C ALA A 293 16.55 -49.63 -14.00
N SER A 294 15.28 -49.41 -14.31
CA SER A 294 14.81 -48.29 -15.12
C SER A 294 13.29 -48.05 -14.92
N GLY A 295 12.81 -46.89 -15.39
CA GLY A 295 11.38 -46.59 -15.49
C GLY A 295 10.66 -46.71 -14.12
N ALA A 296 11.22 -46.10 -13.08
CA ALA A 296 10.55 -46.02 -11.78
C ALA A 296 9.29 -45.15 -11.89
N GLU A 297 8.21 -45.64 -11.27
CA GLU A 297 6.97 -44.90 -11.08
C GLU A 297 6.73 -44.79 -9.56
N ILE A 298 6.44 -43.57 -9.07
CA ILE A 298 6.13 -43.29 -7.67
C ILE A 298 4.71 -42.75 -7.60
N LYS A 299 3.88 -43.34 -6.76
CA LYS A 299 2.48 -42.99 -6.65
C LYS A 299 2.08 -42.63 -5.21
N ASP A 300 1.17 -41.63 -5.12
CA ASP A 300 0.44 -41.25 -3.92
C ASP A 300 -1.03 -41.69 -4.13
N GLY A 301 -1.38 -42.89 -3.62
CA GLY A 301 -2.61 -43.57 -3.99
C GLY A 301 -2.62 -43.88 -5.51
N GLU A 302 -3.59 -43.31 -6.23
CA GLU A 302 -3.68 -43.46 -7.70
C GLU A 302 -2.90 -42.37 -8.47
N ARG A 303 -2.45 -41.29 -7.81
CA ARG A 303 -1.80 -40.13 -8.44
C ARG A 303 -0.32 -40.42 -8.71
N ASP A 304 0.13 -40.22 -9.92
CA ASP A 304 1.54 -40.27 -10.26
C ASP A 304 2.25 -38.99 -9.74
N VAL A 305 3.23 -39.18 -8.87
CA VAL A 305 4.06 -38.13 -8.27
C VAL A 305 5.53 -38.27 -8.62
N THR A 306 5.87 -39.11 -9.60
CA THR A 306 7.23 -39.40 -10.05
C THR A 306 8.00 -38.15 -10.42
N ALA A 307 7.32 -37.16 -11.01
CA ALA A 307 7.92 -35.88 -11.44
C ALA A 307 8.53 -35.07 -10.27
N ASN A 308 8.15 -35.35 -9.02
CA ASN A 308 8.65 -34.69 -7.81
C ASN A 308 10.00 -35.24 -7.33
N TYR A 309 10.50 -36.29 -8.01
CA TYR A 309 11.74 -36.95 -7.65
C TYR A 309 12.81 -36.74 -8.72
N ASN A 310 14.06 -36.64 -8.27
CA ASN A 310 15.25 -36.74 -9.09
C ASN A 310 15.79 -38.16 -8.97
N ILE A 311 15.50 -39.02 -9.97
CA ILE A 311 15.69 -40.46 -9.87
C ILE A 311 17.01 -40.87 -10.54
N SER A 312 17.83 -41.60 -9.81
CA SER A 312 19.06 -42.23 -10.27
C SER A 312 18.98 -43.75 -10.20
N TYR A 313 19.71 -44.46 -11.05
CA TYR A 313 19.73 -45.91 -11.08
C TYR A 313 21.15 -46.46 -11.00
N ILE A 314 21.35 -47.49 -10.19
CA ILE A 314 22.58 -48.29 -10.08
C ILE A 314 22.29 -49.71 -10.51
N SER A 315 23.11 -50.24 -11.41
CA SER A 315 22.99 -51.61 -11.92
C SER A 315 23.51 -52.59 -10.90
N GLY A 316 22.85 -53.75 -10.80
CA GLY A 316 23.39 -54.95 -10.18
C GLY A 316 24.23 -55.81 -11.16
N ASP A 317 24.77 -56.90 -10.67
CA ASP A 317 25.55 -57.87 -11.42
C ASP A 317 24.92 -59.25 -11.39
N LEU A 318 24.79 -59.90 -12.54
CA LEU A 318 24.38 -61.30 -12.66
C LEU A 318 25.60 -62.11 -13.03
N THR A 319 26.07 -62.98 -12.13
CA THR A 319 27.32 -63.74 -12.33
C THR A 319 27.03 -65.26 -12.38
N VAL A 320 27.42 -65.91 -13.50
CA VAL A 320 27.41 -67.38 -13.65
C VAL A 320 28.81 -67.87 -13.60
N THR A 321 29.12 -68.72 -12.62
CA THR A 321 30.44 -69.32 -12.40
C THR A 321 30.54 -70.71 -13.04
N SER A 322 31.76 -71.17 -13.38
CA SER A 322 31.99 -72.51 -13.89
C SER A 322 31.60 -73.58 -12.87
N PRO A 323 31.04 -74.70 -13.29
CA PRO A 323 30.92 -75.86 -12.42
C PRO A 323 32.30 -76.25 -11.92
N GLY A 324 32.49 -76.30 -10.59
CA GLY A 324 33.73 -76.74 -10.04
C GLY A 324 34.06 -78.15 -10.57
N SER A 325 35.26 -78.32 -11.19
CA SER A 325 35.75 -79.64 -11.53
C SER A 325 35.96 -80.39 -10.20
N SER A 326 35.11 -81.33 -9.87
CA SER A 326 35.33 -82.29 -8.79
C SER A 326 36.44 -83.17 -9.24
N GLY A 327 37.69 -82.77 -8.91
CA GLY A 327 38.87 -83.58 -9.07
C GLY A 327 38.78 -84.80 -8.16
N GLY A 328 38.50 -85.96 -8.77
CA GLY A 328 38.59 -87.26 -8.12
C GLY A 328 39.99 -87.49 -7.61
N GLY A 329 40.11 -87.87 -6.39
CA GLY A 329 41.32 -88.25 -5.73
C GLY A 329 41.99 -89.43 -6.34
N GLY A 330 43.29 -89.46 -6.47
CA GLY A 330 44.18 -90.56 -6.77
C GLY A 330 45.51 -90.34 -6.05
N GLY A 331 45.76 -91.13 -5.06
CA GLY A 331 46.89 -91.05 -4.18
C GLY A 331 48.23 -91.46 -4.84
N GLY A 332 49.32 -91.19 -4.20
CA GLY A 332 50.62 -91.78 -4.47
C GLY A 332 51.79 -90.90 -4.02
N GLY A 333 52.32 -91.25 -2.91
CA GLY A 333 53.52 -91.05 -2.23
C GLY A 333 54.78 -90.41 -2.76
N GLY A 334 55.60 -90.01 -1.86
CA GLY A 334 57.02 -89.96 -2.01
C GLY A 334 57.73 -88.62 -1.90
N GLY A 335 58.18 -88.32 -0.76
CA GLY A 335 59.35 -87.76 -0.21
C GLY A 335 60.26 -86.83 -1.03
N ASN A 336 60.65 -85.88 -0.46
CA ASN A 336 62.00 -85.46 -0.06
C ASN A 336 62.18 -83.96 -0.04
N SER A 337 62.85 -83.58 1.05
CA SER A 337 63.39 -82.33 1.42
C SER A 337 64.19 -81.59 0.32
N GLY A 338 64.10 -80.35 0.26
CA GLY A 338 64.97 -79.47 -0.52
C GLY A 338 64.69 -78.01 -0.24
N ARG A 339 65.42 -77.55 0.73
CA ARG A 339 65.78 -76.17 1.09
C ARG A 339 66.04 -75.29 -0.14
N VAL A 340 65.68 -74.06 -0.07
CA VAL A 340 66.53 -72.84 -0.24
C VAL A 340 65.93 -71.71 -1.04
N THR A 341 65.99 -70.62 -0.40
CA THR A 341 66.37 -69.24 -0.69
C THR A 341 65.47 -68.43 -1.69
N PRO A 342 65.33 -67.13 -1.31
CA PRO A 342 64.54 -66.20 -2.04
C PRO A 342 65.22 -65.61 -3.25
N SER A 343 64.56 -65.50 -4.35
CA SER A 343 64.98 -64.68 -5.44
C SER A 343 63.95 -63.60 -5.67
N THR A 344 64.40 -62.41 -5.50
CA THR A 344 63.80 -61.19 -5.88
C THR A 344 63.62 -61.16 -7.39
N ASP A 345 62.42 -60.95 -7.91
CA ASP A 345 62.28 -60.03 -9.01
C ASP A 345 60.82 -59.62 -9.24
N GLY A 346 60.65 -58.42 -9.60
CA GLY A 346 59.60 -57.49 -9.67
C GLY A 346 58.37 -57.88 -10.53
N GLY A 347 57.26 -57.75 -9.93
CA GLY A 347 55.97 -57.59 -10.62
C GLY A 347 55.35 -56.24 -10.23
N PRO A 348 54.57 -55.57 -11.07
CA PRO A 348 54.23 -54.16 -10.90
C PRO A 348 53.31 -53.95 -9.72
N GLY A 349 53.78 -53.03 -8.88
CA GLY A 349 53.11 -52.65 -7.65
C GLY A 349 51.72 -52.09 -7.84
N ALA A 350 50.89 -52.45 -6.88
CA ALA A 350 49.68 -51.77 -6.66
C ALA A 350 49.95 -50.28 -6.38
N VAL A 351 49.50 -49.39 -7.20
CA VAL A 351 49.54 -47.94 -6.96
C VAL A 351 48.46 -47.63 -5.92
N THR A 352 48.88 -47.44 -4.71
CA THR A 352 48.05 -46.79 -3.69
C THR A 352 48.03 -45.31 -4.05
N ILE A 353 46.90 -44.82 -4.54
CA ILE A 353 46.67 -43.41 -4.71
C ILE A 353 46.34 -42.84 -3.35
N MET A 354 47.31 -42.14 -2.76
CA MET A 354 47.05 -41.25 -1.61
C MET A 354 46.21 -40.05 -2.11
N PRO A 355 45.26 -39.54 -1.29
CA PRO A 355 44.49 -38.37 -1.69
C PRO A 355 45.28 -37.09 -1.32
N GLU A 356 46.27 -36.77 -2.13
CA GLU A 356 46.91 -35.45 -2.17
C GLU A 356 47.26 -35.15 -3.66
N ASP A 357 46.91 -33.92 -4.04
CA ASP A 357 47.13 -33.30 -5.36
C ASP A 357 45.98 -33.33 -6.35
N VAL A 358 44.88 -32.71 -5.93
CA VAL A 358 43.99 -32.01 -6.90
C VAL A 358 44.35 -30.53 -6.85
N PRO A 359 44.85 -29.90 -7.93
CA PRO A 359 45.06 -28.46 -7.91
C PRO A 359 43.72 -27.75 -7.78
N LEU A 360 43.47 -27.10 -6.65
CA LEU A 360 42.41 -26.11 -6.52
C LEU A 360 42.71 -24.96 -7.49
N ALA A 361 41.88 -24.81 -8.52
CA ALA A 361 41.81 -23.56 -9.24
C ALA A 361 41.46 -22.44 -8.28
N GLN A 362 42.37 -21.49 -8.12
CA GLN A 362 42.14 -20.29 -7.33
C GLN A 362 40.95 -19.51 -7.85
N LEU A 363 39.91 -19.41 -7.03
CA LEU A 363 38.92 -18.32 -7.14
C LEU A 363 39.62 -17.01 -6.78
N PRO A 364 39.49 -15.95 -7.56
CA PRO A 364 39.95 -14.62 -7.15
C PRO A 364 39.02 -14.03 -6.12
N GLY A 365 39.54 -13.68 -4.95
CA GLY A 365 38.83 -12.89 -3.97
C GLY A 365 38.95 -13.35 -2.52
N SER A 366 40.11 -13.25 -1.93
CA SER A 366 40.29 -13.18 -0.45
C SER A 366 40.03 -11.75 0.05
N PRO A 367 39.51 -11.59 1.27
CA PRO A 367 39.08 -10.29 1.78
C PRO A 367 40.25 -9.36 2.03
N VAL A 368 40.18 -8.18 1.44
CA VAL A 368 41.02 -7.05 1.81
C VAL A 368 40.43 -6.37 3.02
N ASP A 369 41.31 -6.12 4.00
CA ASP A 369 41.20 -5.28 5.17
C ASP A 369 40.48 -3.95 4.86
N PRO A 370 39.61 -3.41 5.72
CA PRO A 370 38.92 -2.14 5.47
C PRO A 370 39.90 -0.98 5.61
N THR A 371 40.54 -0.58 4.53
CA THR A 371 41.19 0.73 4.45
C THR A 371 40.14 1.80 4.19
N VAL A 372 40.16 2.79 5.03
CA VAL A 372 39.48 4.07 5.00
C VAL A 372 39.36 4.59 3.57
N ILE A 373 38.12 4.78 3.08
CA ILE A 373 37.87 5.49 1.84
C ILE A 373 37.91 6.98 2.18
N ASP A 374 38.88 7.66 1.65
CA ASP A 374 39.01 9.11 1.63
C ASP A 374 37.90 9.68 0.72
N ASP A 375 37.17 10.70 1.20
CA ASP A 375 36.11 11.41 0.51
C ASP A 375 36.66 12.28 -0.63
N GLY A 376 37.19 11.65 -1.67
CA GLY A 376 37.52 12.31 -2.93
C GLY A 376 36.30 12.46 -3.81
N GLU A 377 35.95 13.70 -4.12
CA GLU A 377 34.86 14.15 -4.97
C GLU A 377 34.63 13.28 -6.20
N ILE A 378 33.46 12.63 -6.26
CA ILE A 378 32.97 11.97 -7.49
C ILE A 378 32.38 13.05 -8.40
N PRO A 379 32.85 13.26 -9.63
CA PRO A 379 32.20 14.17 -10.57
C PRO A 379 30.79 13.61 -10.90
N LEU A 380 29.73 14.34 -10.55
CA LEU A 380 28.38 14.08 -10.99
C LEU A 380 28.34 14.21 -12.53
N ALA A 381 28.39 13.09 -13.23
CA ALA A 381 27.99 13.05 -14.61
C ALA A 381 26.47 13.28 -14.66
N ALA A 382 26.06 14.28 -15.43
CA ALA A 382 24.66 14.66 -15.60
C ALA A 382 23.82 13.46 -16.07
N LEU A 383 22.86 13.04 -15.26
CA LEU A 383 21.81 12.10 -15.66
C LEU A 383 20.99 12.70 -16.81
N PRO A 384 20.63 11.93 -17.84
CA PRO A 384 19.76 12.42 -18.90
C PRO A 384 18.40 12.75 -18.29
N LYS A 385 17.91 13.95 -18.56
CA LYS A 385 16.56 14.40 -18.20
C LYS A 385 15.54 13.59 -19.02
N THR A 386 15.10 12.47 -18.50
CA THR A 386 13.90 11.80 -19.01
C THR A 386 12.70 12.33 -18.26
N GLY A 387 11.94 13.19 -18.94
CA GLY A 387 10.50 13.39 -18.80
C GLY A 387 9.93 13.56 -17.39
N GLN A 388 10.20 14.67 -16.70
CA GLN A 388 9.24 15.20 -15.74
C GLN A 388 8.06 15.82 -16.51
N SER A 389 7.05 15.01 -16.84
CA SER A 389 5.71 15.55 -17.08
C SER A 389 5.21 16.09 -15.75
N SER A 390 5.07 17.40 -15.70
CA SER A 390 4.72 18.14 -14.49
C SER A 390 3.39 17.64 -13.91
N VAL A 391 3.46 17.10 -12.68
CA VAL A 391 2.28 16.78 -11.84
C VAL A 391 1.32 17.97 -11.68
N LYS A 392 1.79 19.20 -11.95
CA LYS A 392 0.98 20.43 -11.96
C LYS A 392 -0.10 20.44 -13.04
N SER A 393 0.08 19.81 -14.20
CA SER A 393 -0.93 19.82 -15.27
C SER A 393 -2.09 18.82 -15.01
N THR A 394 -1.82 17.71 -14.36
CA THR A 394 -2.86 16.73 -13.98
C THR A 394 -3.72 17.22 -12.83
N LEU A 395 -3.14 17.94 -11.86
CA LEU A 395 -3.90 18.50 -10.74
C LEU A 395 -4.84 19.62 -11.21
N THR A 396 -4.41 20.44 -12.18
CA THR A 396 -5.26 21.51 -12.77
C THR A 396 -6.42 20.92 -13.58
N MET A 397 -6.24 19.79 -14.27
CA MET A 397 -7.33 19.12 -14.98
C MET A 397 -8.33 18.43 -14.03
N MET A 398 -7.90 17.85 -12.91
CA MET A 398 -8.82 17.27 -11.91
C MET A 398 -9.64 18.35 -11.19
N MET A 399 -9.05 19.49 -10.85
CA MET A 399 -9.79 20.61 -10.24
C MET A 399 -10.82 21.21 -11.20
N SER A 400 -10.54 21.30 -12.51
CA SER A 400 -11.49 21.75 -13.52
C SER A 400 -12.68 20.77 -13.70
N GLY A 401 -12.45 19.47 -13.57
CA GLY A 401 -13.49 18.45 -13.66
C GLY A 401 -14.47 18.49 -12.49
N ILE A 402 -13.97 18.72 -11.28
CA ILE A 402 -14.81 18.85 -10.08
C ILE A 402 -15.65 20.12 -10.12
N PHE A 403 -15.10 21.22 -10.61
CA PHE A 403 -15.83 22.48 -10.76
C PHE A 403 -16.95 22.39 -11.80
N LEU A 404 -16.72 21.68 -12.91
CA LEU A 404 -17.74 21.40 -13.94
C LEU A 404 -18.86 20.48 -13.42
N MET A 405 -18.56 19.49 -12.58
CA MET A 405 -19.60 18.64 -11.97
C MET A 405 -20.46 19.40 -10.96
N LEU A 406 -19.86 20.27 -10.14
CA LEU A 406 -20.61 21.09 -9.18
C LEU A 406 -21.52 22.10 -9.87
N THR A 407 -21.08 22.71 -10.99
CA THR A 407 -21.93 23.61 -11.76
C THR A 407 -23.06 22.90 -12.52
N ALA A 408 -22.84 21.67 -12.98
CA ALA A 408 -23.87 20.84 -13.61
C ALA A 408 -24.95 20.39 -12.61
N MET A 409 -24.56 20.02 -11.38
CA MET A 409 -25.50 19.67 -10.31
C MET A 409 -26.32 20.87 -9.83
N SER A 410 -25.72 22.06 -9.75
CA SER A 410 -26.42 23.30 -9.40
C SER A 410 -27.46 23.72 -10.45
N LYS A 411 -27.17 23.47 -11.73
CA LYS A 411 -28.08 23.76 -12.83
C LYS A 411 -29.29 22.80 -12.88
N LYS A 412 -29.03 21.51 -12.59
CA LYS A 412 -30.11 20.50 -12.56
C LYS A 412 -31.08 20.73 -11.39
N ARG A 413 -30.61 21.22 -10.24
CA ARG A 413 -31.45 21.55 -9.08
C ARG A 413 -32.34 22.79 -9.32
N LYS A 414 -31.93 23.72 -10.19
CA LYS A 414 -32.74 24.87 -10.57
C LYS A 414 -33.83 24.56 -11.64
N GLU A 415 -33.67 23.48 -12.39
CA GLU A 415 -34.66 23.04 -13.38
C GLU A 415 -35.73 22.11 -12.77
N GLU A 416 -35.48 21.55 -11.57
CA GLU A 416 -36.47 20.74 -10.83
C GLU A 416 -37.36 21.59 -9.90
N ASP A 417 -37.02 22.85 -9.62
CA ASP A 417 -37.77 23.78 -8.75
C ASP A 417 -38.51 24.88 -9.53
N SER A 418 -38.62 24.78 -10.87
CA SER A 418 -39.44 25.65 -11.73
C SER A 418 -40.46 24.76 -12.55
#